data_026cd650793950f7a71d934ce7e30e8a
#
_entry.id   026cd650793950f7a71d934ce7e30e8a
#
_cell.length_a   1.000
_cell.length_b   1.000
_cell.length_c   1.000
_cell.angle_alpha   90.00
_cell.angle_beta   90.00
_cell.angle_gamma   90.00
#
_symmetry.space_group_name_H-M   'P 1'
#
loop_
_entity.id
_entity.type
_entity.pdbx_description
1 polymer ?
#
loop_
_entity_poly.entity_id
_entity_poly.type
_entity_poly.pdbx_seq_one_letter_code
_entity_poly.pdbx_strand_id
1 'polypeptide(L)'
;MMFQERKQLNKNFIIAGAVVLVVGLAVAIGVSLVDEPLDGNLPEGETTITGQGLPEYAGDNDDNVARGLDAPIFSGPNENSEIVSLEKNGNAKVLLFLAHWCGFCQKEVPIVQEYIDIIGIPQGVEIIAVATSIDRSRDNYPPHDWLEREGWSETQIYDIDRDIGTAYGVNSFPYWVFLDKDLKVVTRRTGNLPQDQVGQLLIALANQ
;
A
#
# COMPACT_ATOMS: atom_id res chain seq x y z
N MET A 1 41.68 3.90 66.97
CA MET A 1 40.24 3.74 66.61
C MET A 1 39.78 4.69 65.49
N MET A 2 40.46 5.78 65.17
CA MET A 2 40.05 6.75 64.15
C MET A 2 40.41 6.40 62.70
N PHE A 3 41.31 5.44 62.44
CA PHE A 3 41.77 5.13 61.09
C PHE A 3 40.90 4.14 60.33
N GLN A 4 40.02 3.39 61.02
CA GLN A 4 39.12 2.41 60.39
C GLN A 4 37.81 3.03 59.88
N GLU A 5 37.32 4.09 60.46
CA GLU A 5 36.10 4.74 60.02
C GLU A 5 36.22 5.48 58.70
N ARG A 6 37.40 6.07 58.40
CA ARG A 6 37.62 6.77 57.11
C ARG A 6 37.65 5.83 55.90
N LYS A 7 38.02 4.57 56.13
CA LYS A 7 38.04 3.56 55.03
C LYS A 7 36.65 3.01 54.71
N GLN A 8 35.75 2.98 55.70
CA GLN A 8 34.39 2.55 55.48
C GLN A 8 33.55 3.62 54.79
N LEU A 9 33.75 4.90 55.07
CA LEU A 9 33.02 6.00 54.45
C LEU A 9 33.30 6.09 52.94
N ASN A 10 34.58 5.89 52.52
CA ASN A 10 34.94 5.92 51.10
C ASN A 10 34.34 4.77 50.26
N LYS A 11 34.20 3.57 50.85
CA LYS A 11 33.60 2.43 50.16
C LYS A 11 32.10 2.63 49.92
N ASN A 12 31.38 3.20 50.89
CA ASN A 12 29.95 3.42 50.74
C ASN A 12 29.63 4.55 49.75
N PHE A 13 30.47 5.57 49.64
CA PHE A 13 30.33 6.62 48.62
C PHE A 13 30.62 6.14 47.20
N ILE A 14 31.59 5.24 47.03
CA ILE A 14 31.92 4.67 45.71
C ILE A 14 30.79 3.73 45.23
N ILE A 15 30.20 2.93 46.16
CA ILE A 15 29.09 2.04 45.82
C ILE A 15 27.82 2.85 45.52
N ALA A 16 27.53 3.91 46.28
CA ALA A 16 26.39 4.79 46.02
C ALA A 16 26.54 5.53 44.68
N GLY A 17 27.73 6.01 44.31
CA GLY A 17 28.03 6.64 43.02
C GLY A 17 27.88 5.69 41.85
N ALA A 18 28.33 4.44 42.01
CA ALA A 18 28.22 3.42 40.94
C ALA A 18 26.76 2.98 40.70
N VAL A 19 25.97 2.87 41.77
CA VAL A 19 24.53 2.50 41.66
C VAL A 19 23.74 3.63 40.96
N VAL A 20 24.02 4.88 41.27
CA VAL A 20 23.34 6.02 40.65
C VAL A 20 23.72 6.11 39.14
N LEU A 21 24.97 5.82 38.78
CA LEU A 21 25.43 5.80 37.36
C LEU A 21 24.80 4.66 36.58
N VAL A 22 24.66 3.48 37.16
CA VAL A 22 24.04 2.32 36.48
C VAL A 22 22.53 2.52 36.34
N VAL A 23 21.85 3.08 37.33
CA VAL A 23 20.42 3.39 37.25
C VAL A 23 20.17 4.54 36.26
N GLY A 24 21.02 5.55 36.28
CA GLY A 24 20.96 6.66 35.28
C GLY A 24 21.19 6.20 33.84
N LEU A 25 22.11 5.25 33.64
CA LEU A 25 22.36 4.69 32.30
C LEU A 25 21.21 3.77 31.82
N ALA A 26 20.62 3.00 32.75
CA ALA A 26 19.47 2.15 32.44
C ALA A 26 18.22 2.96 32.08
N VAL A 27 18.02 4.11 32.71
CA VAL A 27 16.92 5.02 32.38
C VAL A 27 17.15 5.71 31.05
N ALA A 28 18.39 6.06 30.71
CA ALA A 28 18.73 6.66 29.41
C ALA A 28 18.59 5.68 28.23
N ILE A 29 18.82 4.38 28.47
CA ILE A 29 18.65 3.33 27.44
C ILE A 29 17.18 2.91 27.33
N GLY A 30 16.41 2.99 28.43
CA GLY A 30 14.99 2.64 28.45
C GLY A 30 14.05 3.66 27.80
N VAL A 31 14.49 4.89 27.59
CA VAL A 31 13.69 5.95 26.93
C VAL A 31 13.82 5.91 25.42
N SER A 32 14.73 5.10 24.84
CA SER A 32 14.87 4.94 23.39
C SER A 32 13.99 3.85 22.78
N LEU A 33 13.12 3.22 23.57
CA LEU A 33 12.07 2.32 23.11
C LEU A 33 10.69 2.92 23.44
N VAL A 34 10.52 4.20 23.19
CA VAL A 34 9.17 4.72 22.97
C VAL A 34 8.83 4.25 21.58
N ASP A 35 7.92 3.27 21.48
CA ASP A 35 7.16 3.07 20.26
C ASP A 35 6.75 4.47 19.80
N GLU A 36 7.31 4.92 18.68
CA GLU A 36 6.73 6.03 17.94
C GLU A 36 5.25 5.68 17.82
N PRO A 37 4.32 6.52 18.23
CA PRO A 37 2.93 6.27 17.93
C PRO A 37 2.92 6.05 16.41
N LEU A 38 2.29 4.97 15.96
CA LEU A 38 1.98 4.76 14.56
C LEU A 38 1.08 5.94 14.16
N ASP A 39 1.71 7.09 14.00
CA ASP A 39 1.09 8.27 13.42
C ASP A 39 0.85 7.84 11.99
N GLY A 40 -0.40 7.58 11.64
CA GLY A 40 -0.81 7.06 10.36
C GLY A 40 -0.47 8.02 9.23
N ASN A 41 0.81 8.33 9.12
CA ASN A 41 1.37 9.15 8.07
C ASN A 41 1.30 8.38 6.77
N LEU A 42 0.80 9.04 5.74
CA LEU A 42 0.86 8.49 4.39
C LEU A 42 2.32 8.37 3.96
N PRO A 43 2.65 7.40 3.10
CA PRO A 43 3.97 7.31 2.51
C PRO A 43 4.38 8.63 1.86
N GLU A 44 5.65 8.99 2.03
CA GLU A 44 6.21 10.18 1.39
C GLU A 44 6.64 9.84 -0.05
N GLY A 45 6.38 10.73 -0.98
CA GLY A 45 6.78 10.57 -2.37
C GLY A 45 5.90 11.37 -3.31
N GLU A 46 6.45 11.70 -4.46
CA GLU A 46 5.77 12.45 -5.50
C GLU A 46 5.17 11.50 -6.53
N THR A 47 3.90 11.73 -6.88
CA THR A 47 3.24 11.01 -7.97
C THR A 47 3.59 11.67 -9.29
N THR A 48 3.98 10.89 -10.28
CA THR A 48 4.19 11.39 -11.64
C THR A 48 3.29 10.67 -12.62
N ILE A 49 2.82 11.36 -13.65
CA ILE A 49 1.99 10.80 -14.70
C ILE A 49 2.51 11.25 -16.07
N THR A 50 2.61 10.32 -17.00
CA THR A 50 3.03 10.56 -18.38
C THR A 50 2.07 9.90 -19.35
N GLY A 51 1.73 10.58 -20.39
CA GLY A 51 0.78 10.12 -21.40
C GLY A 51 -0.57 10.82 -21.32
N GLN A 52 -1.49 10.41 -22.17
CA GLN A 52 -2.84 10.98 -22.22
C GLN A 52 -3.73 10.20 -21.23
N GLY A 53 -4.50 10.92 -20.42
CA GLY A 53 -5.49 10.31 -19.55
C GLY A 53 -6.57 9.56 -20.32
N LEU A 54 -7.09 8.51 -19.72
CA LEU A 54 -8.21 7.75 -20.25
C LEU A 54 -9.52 8.54 -20.11
N PRO A 55 -10.48 8.36 -21.02
CA PRO A 55 -11.80 8.94 -20.84
C PRO A 55 -12.46 8.39 -19.56
N GLU A 56 -13.33 9.20 -18.95
CA GLU A 56 -14.12 8.76 -17.82
C GLU A 56 -14.86 7.46 -18.12
N TYR A 57 -14.97 6.59 -17.12
CA TYR A 57 -15.65 5.31 -17.28
C TYR A 57 -17.16 5.51 -17.38
N ALA A 58 -17.75 5.06 -18.48
CA ALA A 58 -19.17 5.23 -18.76
C ALA A 58 -20.04 3.99 -18.45
N GLY A 59 -19.40 2.93 -17.93
CA GLY A 59 -20.08 1.66 -17.62
C GLY A 59 -19.66 0.51 -18.54
N ASP A 60 -19.97 -0.72 -18.13
CA ASP A 60 -19.47 -1.95 -18.78
C ASP A 60 -19.88 -2.08 -20.25
N ASN A 61 -21.05 -1.57 -20.62
CA ASN A 61 -21.56 -1.65 -22.00
C ASN A 61 -20.94 -0.62 -22.95
N ASP A 62 -20.46 0.52 -22.39
CA ASP A 62 -19.96 1.65 -23.17
C ASP A 62 -18.43 1.82 -23.07
N ASP A 63 -17.74 0.93 -22.34
CA ASP A 63 -16.28 1.04 -22.11
C ASP A 63 -15.41 0.77 -23.35
N ASN A 64 -16.02 0.57 -24.49
CA ASN A 64 -15.30 0.38 -25.76
C ASN A 64 -14.41 1.57 -26.12
N VAL A 65 -14.70 2.76 -25.60
CA VAL A 65 -13.94 3.99 -25.90
C VAL A 65 -12.50 3.96 -25.35
N ALA A 66 -12.22 3.22 -24.29
CA ALA A 66 -10.87 3.09 -23.77
C ALA A 66 -10.12 1.87 -24.30
N ARG A 67 -10.80 0.88 -24.85
CA ARG A 67 -10.17 -0.36 -25.31
C ARG A 67 -9.15 -0.09 -26.42
N GLY A 68 -7.93 -0.62 -26.22
CA GLY A 68 -6.80 -0.46 -27.14
C GLY A 68 -6.06 0.87 -27.03
N LEU A 69 -6.54 1.81 -26.19
CA LEU A 69 -5.78 3.02 -25.88
C LEU A 69 -4.56 2.66 -25.04
N ASP A 70 -3.50 3.43 -25.20
CA ASP A 70 -2.34 3.37 -24.32
C ASP A 70 -2.74 3.90 -22.93
N ALA A 71 -2.46 3.12 -21.88
CA ALA A 71 -2.67 3.57 -20.54
C ALA A 71 -1.63 4.64 -20.15
N PRO A 72 -1.99 5.67 -19.39
CA PRO A 72 -1.00 6.59 -18.85
C PRO A 72 -0.04 5.84 -17.94
N ILE A 73 1.25 6.14 -18.08
CA ILE A 73 2.30 5.62 -17.21
C ILE A 73 2.33 6.47 -15.95
N PHE A 74 2.49 5.85 -14.80
CA PHE A 74 2.59 6.57 -13.55
C PHE A 74 3.67 5.98 -12.65
N SER A 75 4.12 6.77 -11.70
CA SER A 75 4.85 6.32 -10.52
C SER A 75 4.30 6.98 -9.27
N GLY A 76 4.48 6.34 -8.13
CA GLY A 76 4.06 6.86 -6.83
C GLY A 76 4.70 6.06 -5.69
N PRO A 77 4.58 6.54 -4.46
CA PRO A 77 5.14 5.87 -3.30
C PRO A 77 4.38 4.58 -2.97
N ASN A 78 5.11 3.54 -2.53
CA ASN A 78 4.54 2.37 -1.86
C ASN A 78 4.45 2.62 -0.34
N GLU A 79 4.06 1.60 0.43
CA GLU A 79 3.93 1.65 1.90
C GLU A 79 5.25 2.01 2.61
N ASN A 80 6.40 1.77 1.98
CA ASN A 80 7.73 2.07 2.51
C ASN A 80 8.29 3.41 2.01
N SER A 81 7.48 4.23 1.35
CA SER A 81 7.92 5.47 0.69
C SER A 81 8.93 5.26 -0.46
N GLU A 82 8.97 4.06 -1.02
CA GLU A 82 9.75 3.76 -2.20
C GLU A 82 8.93 4.08 -3.45
N ILE A 83 9.53 4.69 -4.45
CA ILE A 83 8.83 5.01 -5.70
C ILE A 83 8.73 3.77 -6.56
N VAL A 84 7.49 3.37 -6.82
CA VAL A 84 7.14 2.25 -7.71
C VAL A 84 6.49 2.80 -8.97
N SER A 85 6.81 2.21 -10.11
CA SER A 85 6.33 2.67 -11.42
C SER A 85 5.54 1.59 -12.14
N LEU A 86 4.51 2.00 -12.87
CA LEU A 86 3.89 1.14 -13.87
C LEU A 86 4.82 1.02 -15.08
N GLU A 87 5.36 -0.18 -15.32
CA GLU A 87 6.38 -0.40 -16.36
C GLU A 87 5.98 -1.50 -17.34
N LYS A 88 6.43 -1.33 -18.59
CA LYS A 88 6.41 -2.41 -19.60
C LYS A 88 7.58 -3.36 -19.32
N ASN A 89 7.29 -4.44 -18.60
CA ASN A 89 8.27 -5.48 -18.28
C ASN A 89 7.93 -6.84 -18.91
N GLY A 90 7.02 -6.86 -19.88
CA GLY A 90 6.56 -8.07 -20.55
C GLY A 90 5.40 -8.78 -19.86
N ASN A 91 4.96 -8.31 -18.71
CA ASN A 91 3.79 -8.81 -17.99
C ASN A 91 2.58 -7.89 -18.22
N ALA A 92 1.42 -8.49 -18.37
CA ALA A 92 0.15 -7.79 -18.32
C ALA A 92 -0.11 -7.24 -16.92
N LYS A 93 -0.91 -6.19 -16.79
CA LYS A 93 -1.17 -5.54 -15.49
C LYS A 93 -2.65 -5.49 -15.17
N VAL A 94 -2.96 -5.72 -13.92
CA VAL A 94 -4.26 -5.43 -13.34
C VAL A 94 -4.09 -4.31 -12.33
N LEU A 95 -4.71 -3.18 -12.57
CA LEU A 95 -4.76 -2.08 -11.64
C LEU A 95 -6.08 -2.14 -10.88
N LEU A 96 -6.01 -2.26 -9.57
CA LEU A 96 -7.16 -2.26 -8.67
C LEU A 96 -7.17 -0.97 -7.86
N PHE A 97 -8.03 -0.03 -8.26
CA PHE A 97 -8.21 1.24 -7.54
C PHE A 97 -9.15 1.05 -6.37
N LEU A 98 -8.67 1.43 -5.20
CA LEU A 98 -9.32 1.21 -3.92
C LEU A 98 -9.40 2.52 -3.12
N ALA A 99 -10.53 2.72 -2.45
CA ALA A 99 -10.65 3.72 -1.39
C ALA A 99 -10.85 3.00 -0.05
N HIS A 100 -9.99 3.24 0.93
CA HIS A 100 -9.97 2.54 2.22
C HIS A 100 -11.30 2.59 2.99
N TRP A 101 -12.05 3.68 2.80
CA TRP A 101 -13.35 3.91 3.42
C TRP A 101 -14.53 3.31 2.64
N CYS A 102 -14.31 2.77 1.43
CA CYS A 102 -15.37 2.23 0.60
C CYS A 102 -15.76 0.81 1.04
N GLY A 103 -16.97 0.61 1.49
CA GLY A 103 -17.45 -0.70 1.96
C GLY A 103 -17.46 -1.80 0.89
N PHE A 104 -17.50 -1.46 -0.40
CA PHE A 104 -17.32 -2.42 -1.49
C PHE A 104 -15.86 -2.83 -1.63
N CYS A 105 -14.91 -1.90 -1.50
CA CYS A 105 -13.49 -2.22 -1.48
C CYS A 105 -13.09 -3.13 -0.32
N GLN A 106 -13.66 -2.88 0.87
CA GLN A 106 -13.46 -3.70 2.06
C GLN A 106 -13.95 -5.15 1.90
N LYS A 107 -14.89 -5.37 0.99
CA LYS A 107 -15.35 -6.72 0.62
C LYS A 107 -14.51 -7.33 -0.50
N GLU A 108 -14.03 -6.50 -1.41
CA GLU A 108 -13.26 -6.96 -2.58
C GLU A 108 -11.88 -7.47 -2.22
N VAL A 109 -11.13 -6.71 -1.39
CA VAL A 109 -9.76 -7.03 -1.04
C VAL A 109 -9.60 -8.44 -0.48
N PRO A 110 -10.35 -8.90 0.54
CA PRO A 110 -10.22 -10.27 1.03
C PRO A 110 -10.61 -11.34 0.00
N ILE A 111 -11.56 -11.07 -0.91
CA ILE A 111 -11.94 -12.01 -1.97
C ILE A 111 -10.80 -12.20 -2.97
N VAL A 112 -10.17 -11.10 -3.36
CA VAL A 112 -9.02 -11.13 -4.28
C VAL A 112 -7.81 -11.79 -3.62
N GLN A 113 -7.54 -11.44 -2.36
CA GLN A 113 -6.43 -12.04 -1.61
C GLN A 113 -6.62 -13.54 -1.42
N GLU A 114 -7.82 -14.00 -1.06
CA GLU A 114 -8.12 -15.42 -0.97
C GLU A 114 -7.90 -16.16 -2.30
N TYR A 115 -8.27 -15.53 -3.43
CA TYR A 115 -7.97 -16.10 -4.74
C TYR A 115 -6.46 -16.22 -4.97
N ILE A 116 -5.69 -15.18 -4.64
CA ILE A 116 -4.24 -15.17 -4.78
C ILE A 116 -3.60 -16.29 -3.92
N ASP A 117 -4.04 -16.42 -2.68
CA ASP A 117 -3.51 -17.40 -1.72
C ASP A 117 -3.78 -18.86 -2.14
N ILE A 118 -4.96 -19.12 -2.70
CA ILE A 118 -5.39 -20.49 -3.04
C ILE A 118 -4.97 -20.90 -4.45
N ILE A 119 -5.11 -19.99 -5.42
CA ILE A 119 -4.94 -20.29 -6.84
C ILE A 119 -3.61 -19.72 -7.37
N GLY A 120 -3.22 -18.55 -6.88
CA GLY A 120 -2.08 -17.77 -7.40
C GLY A 120 -2.44 -16.88 -8.57
N ILE A 121 -1.52 -15.97 -8.89
CA ILE A 121 -1.61 -15.12 -10.07
C ILE A 121 -1.03 -15.87 -11.28
N PRO A 122 -1.72 -15.91 -12.42
CA PRO A 122 -1.19 -16.54 -13.62
C PRO A 122 0.15 -15.94 -14.04
N GLN A 123 1.06 -16.77 -14.54
CA GLN A 123 2.36 -16.31 -15.04
C GLN A 123 2.16 -15.25 -16.14
N GLY A 124 2.93 -14.16 -16.06
CA GLY A 124 2.84 -13.05 -17.01
C GLY A 124 1.77 -12.01 -16.68
N VAL A 125 1.18 -12.09 -15.48
CA VAL A 125 0.24 -11.08 -14.95
C VAL A 125 0.76 -10.54 -13.61
N GLU A 126 0.61 -9.26 -13.38
CA GLU A 126 0.88 -8.59 -12.10
C GLU A 126 -0.35 -7.81 -11.67
N ILE A 127 -0.62 -7.79 -10.36
CA ILE A 127 -1.70 -7.01 -9.77
C ILE A 127 -1.08 -5.87 -8.97
N ILE A 128 -1.61 -4.66 -9.14
CA ILE A 128 -1.18 -3.46 -8.43
C ILE A 128 -2.41 -2.83 -7.80
N ALA A 129 -2.44 -2.72 -6.49
CA ALA A 129 -3.43 -1.94 -5.78
C ALA A 129 -3.04 -0.46 -5.82
N VAL A 130 -3.96 0.39 -6.26
CA VAL A 130 -3.80 1.85 -6.22
C VAL A 130 -4.74 2.41 -5.17
N ALA A 131 -4.20 2.72 -3.99
CA ALA A 131 -4.94 3.36 -2.92
C ALA A 131 -5.12 4.84 -3.25
N THR A 132 -6.35 5.24 -3.53
CA THR A 132 -6.70 6.59 -3.99
C THR A 132 -7.87 7.19 -3.21
N SER A 133 -8.18 8.46 -3.42
CA SER A 133 -9.24 9.17 -2.70
C SER A 133 -9.10 9.03 -1.18
N ILE A 134 -7.89 9.19 -0.70
CA ILE A 134 -7.51 9.00 0.70
C ILE A 134 -8.12 10.10 1.56
N ASP A 135 -8.80 9.74 2.63
CA ASP A 135 -9.46 10.68 3.56
C ASP A 135 -9.13 10.31 5.01
N ARG A 136 -8.35 11.16 5.68
CA ARG A 136 -7.91 10.96 7.08
C ARG A 136 -9.06 10.89 8.08
N SER A 137 -10.22 11.42 7.74
CA SER A 137 -11.39 11.45 8.63
C SER A 137 -12.25 10.18 8.55
N ARG A 138 -11.93 9.26 7.64
CA ARG A 138 -12.72 8.07 7.35
C ARG A 138 -12.10 6.82 7.95
N ASP A 139 -12.94 5.79 8.10
CA ASP A 139 -12.51 4.48 8.62
C ASP A 139 -11.40 3.85 7.76
N ASN A 140 -10.60 2.99 8.39
CA ASN A 140 -9.47 2.28 7.76
C ASN A 140 -8.35 3.21 7.23
N TYR A 141 -8.22 4.40 7.79
CA TYR A 141 -7.05 5.22 7.59
C TYR A 141 -5.93 4.81 8.55
N PRO A 142 -4.68 4.77 8.12
CA PRO A 142 -4.20 4.93 6.75
C PRO A 142 -4.45 3.68 5.88
N PRO A 143 -4.47 3.80 4.54
CA PRO A 143 -4.76 2.68 3.65
C PRO A 143 -3.83 1.48 3.79
N HIS A 144 -2.54 1.69 4.07
CA HIS A 144 -1.57 0.60 4.23
C HIS A 144 -1.89 -0.30 5.43
N ASP A 145 -2.25 0.25 6.58
CA ASP A 145 -2.66 -0.52 7.76
C ASP A 145 -3.90 -1.36 7.48
N TRP A 146 -4.82 -0.82 6.67
CA TRP A 146 -5.99 -1.57 6.26
C TRP A 146 -5.62 -2.72 5.33
N LEU A 147 -4.85 -2.48 4.26
CA LEU A 147 -4.43 -3.51 3.32
C LEU A 147 -3.60 -4.59 4.00
N GLU A 148 -2.72 -4.23 4.95
CA GLU A 148 -1.96 -5.18 5.76
C GLU A 148 -2.88 -6.07 6.61
N ARG A 149 -3.89 -5.49 7.28
CA ARG A 149 -4.89 -6.26 8.05
C ARG A 149 -5.69 -7.24 7.21
N GLU A 150 -5.97 -6.89 5.94
CA GLU A 150 -6.63 -7.78 4.99
C GLU A 150 -5.66 -8.80 4.36
N GLY A 151 -4.38 -8.76 4.72
CA GLY A 151 -3.35 -9.67 4.22
C GLY A 151 -2.90 -9.40 2.80
N TRP A 152 -3.14 -8.20 2.25
CA TRP A 152 -2.77 -7.86 0.88
C TRP A 152 -1.28 -8.07 0.63
N SER A 153 -0.94 -8.92 -0.34
CA SER A 153 0.44 -9.36 -0.62
C SER A 153 1.07 -8.75 -1.88
N GLU A 154 0.25 -8.09 -2.71
CA GLU A 154 0.71 -7.57 -3.99
C GLU A 154 1.16 -6.11 -3.88
N THR A 155 1.80 -5.62 -4.93
CA THR A 155 2.28 -4.23 -5.01
C THR A 155 1.18 -3.23 -4.67
N GLN A 156 1.53 -2.24 -3.85
CA GLN A 156 0.68 -1.12 -3.47
C GLN A 156 1.29 0.18 -3.96
N ILE A 157 0.47 1.10 -4.42
CA ILE A 157 0.86 2.48 -4.78
C ILE A 157 -0.17 3.43 -4.16
N TYR A 158 0.31 4.53 -3.59
CA TYR A 158 -0.51 5.52 -2.90
C TYR A 158 -0.68 6.76 -3.77
N ASP A 159 -1.89 6.94 -4.27
CA ASP A 159 -2.33 8.07 -5.09
C ASP A 159 -2.89 9.17 -4.17
N ILE A 160 -1.98 9.89 -3.50
CA ILE A 160 -2.30 10.82 -2.40
C ILE A 160 -3.17 11.97 -2.92
N ASP A 161 -2.83 12.54 -4.05
CA ASP A 161 -3.50 13.70 -4.64
C ASP A 161 -4.61 13.30 -5.64
N ARG A 162 -4.87 12.00 -5.78
CA ARG A 162 -5.87 11.44 -6.71
C ARG A 162 -5.54 11.64 -8.20
N ASP A 163 -4.30 11.91 -8.53
CA ASP A 163 -3.88 12.19 -9.90
C ASP A 163 -3.92 10.94 -10.78
N ILE A 164 -3.48 9.79 -10.24
CA ILE A 164 -3.55 8.50 -10.96
C ILE A 164 -5.01 8.14 -11.21
N GLY A 165 -5.86 8.20 -10.19
CA GLY A 165 -7.30 7.92 -10.34
C GLY A 165 -7.95 8.80 -11.39
N THR A 166 -7.62 10.08 -11.42
CA THR A 166 -8.11 11.05 -12.42
C THR A 166 -7.63 10.69 -13.83
N ALA A 167 -6.35 10.36 -13.97
CA ALA A 167 -5.78 9.99 -15.26
C ALA A 167 -6.38 8.69 -15.83
N TYR A 168 -6.85 7.78 -14.98
CA TYR A 168 -7.51 6.53 -15.38
C TYR A 168 -9.03 6.63 -15.50
N GLY A 169 -9.62 7.82 -15.28
CA GLY A 169 -11.06 8.05 -15.38
C GLY A 169 -11.88 7.36 -14.29
N VAL A 170 -11.28 7.19 -13.09
CA VAL A 170 -11.90 6.54 -11.93
C VAL A 170 -13.02 7.40 -11.37
N ASN A 171 -14.24 6.88 -11.35
CA ASN A 171 -15.42 7.57 -10.81
C ASN A 171 -16.25 6.75 -9.82
N SER A 172 -15.85 5.51 -9.57
CA SER A 172 -16.50 4.57 -8.62
C SER A 172 -15.51 3.55 -8.10
N PHE A 173 -15.82 2.86 -6.98
CA PHE A 173 -14.93 1.91 -6.32
C PHE A 173 -15.64 0.61 -5.93
N PRO A 174 -14.90 -0.53 -5.91
CA PRO A 174 -13.57 -0.72 -6.49
C PRO A 174 -13.60 -0.52 -7.99
N TYR A 175 -12.47 -0.13 -8.57
CA TYR A 175 -12.36 0.07 -10.00
C TYR A 175 -11.17 -0.70 -10.56
N TRP A 176 -11.40 -1.42 -11.64
CA TRP A 176 -10.46 -2.34 -12.25
C TRP A 176 -10.06 -1.89 -13.63
N VAL A 177 -8.77 -1.94 -13.91
CA VAL A 177 -8.23 -1.74 -15.26
C VAL A 177 -7.34 -2.92 -15.61
N PHE A 178 -7.64 -3.58 -16.70
CA PHE A 178 -6.88 -4.70 -17.23
C PHE A 178 -6.09 -4.21 -18.44
N LEU A 179 -4.77 -4.34 -18.37
CA LEU A 179 -3.82 -3.89 -19.37
C LEU A 179 -3.06 -5.08 -19.93
N ASP A 180 -2.90 -5.12 -21.25
CA ASP A 180 -2.01 -6.10 -21.90
C ASP A 180 -0.52 -5.82 -21.58
N LYS A 181 0.38 -6.67 -22.06
CA LYS A 181 1.84 -6.54 -21.88
C LYS A 181 2.43 -5.27 -22.50
N ASP A 182 1.71 -4.65 -23.43
CA ASP A 182 2.08 -3.36 -24.03
C ASP A 182 1.45 -2.16 -23.32
N LEU A 183 0.78 -2.41 -22.18
CA LEU A 183 0.02 -1.44 -21.38
C LEU A 183 -1.13 -0.79 -22.15
N LYS A 184 -1.74 -1.52 -23.07
CA LYS A 184 -2.99 -1.09 -23.71
C LYS A 184 -4.19 -1.59 -22.89
N VAL A 185 -5.21 -0.77 -22.81
CA VAL A 185 -6.44 -1.12 -22.09
C VAL A 185 -7.16 -2.29 -22.79
N VAL A 186 -7.29 -3.40 -22.08
CA VAL A 186 -8.07 -4.56 -22.52
C VAL A 186 -9.53 -4.37 -22.14
N THR A 187 -9.77 -4.06 -20.87
CA THR A 187 -11.11 -3.77 -20.34
C THR A 187 -11.02 -3.03 -19.01
N ARG A 188 -12.12 -2.41 -18.62
CA ARG A 188 -12.30 -1.81 -17.30
C ARG A 188 -13.57 -2.35 -16.67
N ARG A 189 -13.64 -2.36 -15.33
CA ARG A 189 -14.80 -2.79 -14.55
C ARG A 189 -14.94 -1.94 -13.29
N THR A 190 -16.13 -1.92 -12.74
CA THR A 190 -16.39 -1.29 -11.44
C THR A 190 -17.26 -2.19 -10.56
N GLY A 191 -17.16 -2.00 -9.25
CA GLY A 191 -17.87 -2.83 -8.28
C GLY A 191 -17.16 -4.15 -7.99
N ASN A 192 -17.73 -4.92 -7.07
CA ASN A 192 -17.18 -6.22 -6.68
C ASN A 192 -17.27 -7.23 -7.82
N LEU A 193 -16.19 -7.96 -8.01
CA LEU A 193 -16.13 -9.08 -8.95
C LEU A 193 -16.21 -10.41 -8.17
N PRO A 194 -17.11 -11.33 -8.56
CA PRO A 194 -17.08 -12.69 -8.03
C PRO A 194 -15.71 -13.34 -8.25
N GLN A 195 -15.25 -14.15 -7.30
CA GLN A 195 -13.92 -14.77 -7.32
C GLN A 195 -13.64 -15.55 -8.62
N ASP A 196 -14.64 -16.26 -9.15
CA ASP A 196 -14.53 -16.97 -10.41
C ASP A 196 -14.37 -16.03 -11.61
N GLN A 197 -15.00 -14.85 -11.58
CA GLN A 197 -14.83 -13.83 -12.61
C GLN A 197 -13.44 -13.19 -12.55
N VAL A 198 -12.91 -12.93 -11.36
CA VAL A 198 -11.52 -12.47 -11.19
C VAL A 198 -10.58 -13.47 -11.86
N GLY A 199 -10.71 -14.77 -11.54
CA GLY A 199 -9.88 -15.82 -12.13
C GLY A 199 -9.98 -15.89 -13.65
N GLN A 200 -11.19 -15.82 -14.21
CA GLN A 200 -11.41 -15.82 -15.67
C GLN A 200 -10.72 -14.63 -16.36
N LEU A 201 -10.83 -13.43 -15.77
CA LEU A 201 -10.21 -12.22 -16.31
C LEU A 201 -8.68 -12.29 -16.28
N LEU A 202 -8.10 -12.78 -15.16
CA LEU A 202 -6.65 -12.96 -15.04
C LEU A 202 -6.11 -13.98 -16.04
N ILE A 203 -6.79 -15.13 -16.20
CA ILE A 203 -6.40 -16.14 -17.21
C ILE A 203 -6.54 -15.60 -18.62
N ALA A 204 -7.62 -14.89 -18.94
CA ALA A 204 -7.81 -14.29 -20.24
C ALA A 204 -6.72 -13.25 -20.56
N LEU A 205 -6.28 -12.50 -19.55
CA LEU A 205 -5.22 -11.51 -19.68
C LEU A 205 -3.85 -12.16 -19.92
N ALA A 206 -3.55 -13.25 -19.20
CA ALA A 206 -2.29 -14.00 -19.34
C ALA A 206 -2.10 -14.61 -20.75
N ASN A 207 -3.18 -14.81 -21.49
CA ASN A 207 -3.19 -15.42 -22.83
C ASN A 207 -3.15 -14.39 -23.99
N GLN A 208 -2.91 -13.10 -23.69
CA GLN A 208 -2.76 -12.02 -24.68
C GLN A 208 -1.26 -11.68 -24.95
#